data_a1ac457ca756514cd5d46c4192acdcfc
#
_entry.id   a1ac457ca756514cd5d46c4192acdcfc
#
_cell.length_a   1.000
_cell.length_b   1.000
_cell.length_c   1.000
_cell.angle_alpha   90.00
_cell.angle_beta   90.00
_cell.angle_gamma   90.00
#
_symmetry.space_group_name_H-M   'P 1'
#
loop_
_entity.id
_entity.type
_entity.pdbx_description
1 polymer ?
#
loop_
_entity_poly.entity_id
_entity_poly.type
_entity_poly.pdbx_seq_one_letter_code
_entity_poly.pdbx_strand_id
1 'polypeptide(L)'
;MLAYTYIEKGKFALVEKPKPTLMEPTDAIVRVTMSSICTSDLHIKHGSVPRAVPGITVGHEMVGVVEEVGADVTHVKPGDRVTVNVETFCGECFFCKNGYVNNCTDKNGGWALGCRIDGGQTEYVRVPLANQGLNRIPDSVSDEHALLVGDVLATGFWAARISEITEEDTVLIIGAGPTGICTLLCTMLKQPKRTIVCERSEERRRFVQELYPDVLLTTPEECKEFVLQHTDYGGADRVLEVAGAEDTFRLAWECARPNAIVTVVALYDQPQILPLPDMYGKNLTFKTGGVDGCDCEEVLHLIEEGRIDTTPLITHRFPLSEIEEAYRIFENKLEGVIKVAIN
;
A
#
# COMPACT_ATOMS: atom_id res chain seq x y z
N MET A 1 27.37 -4.15 -2.31
CA MET A 1 26.09 -4.23 -2.99
C MET A 1 25.55 -2.85 -3.33
N LEU A 2 24.82 -2.73 -4.44
CA LEU A 2 24.14 -1.48 -4.78
C LEU A 2 22.91 -1.28 -3.87
N ALA A 3 22.66 -0.01 -3.49
CA ALA A 3 21.53 0.36 -2.64
C ALA A 3 21.07 1.80 -2.94
N TYR A 4 19.78 1.99 -3.17
CA TYR A 4 19.21 3.32 -3.35
C TYR A 4 18.91 3.93 -2.00
N THR A 5 19.57 5.03 -1.67
CA THR A 5 19.73 5.52 -0.31
C THR A 5 19.20 6.94 -0.14
N TYR A 6 18.47 7.18 0.95
CA TYR A 6 18.06 8.51 1.39
C TYR A 6 19.25 9.28 1.96
N ILE A 7 19.76 10.25 1.22
CA ILE A 7 20.92 11.05 1.64
C ILE A 7 20.48 12.22 2.53
N GLU A 8 19.52 12.98 2.03
CA GLU A 8 18.97 14.18 2.69
C GLU A 8 17.63 14.54 2.03
N LYS A 9 16.88 15.45 2.63
CA LYS A 9 15.62 15.96 2.06
C LYS A 9 15.83 16.41 0.61
N GLY A 10 15.03 15.87 -0.28
CA GLY A 10 15.08 16.12 -1.72
C GLY A 10 16.06 15.22 -2.49
N LYS A 11 16.86 14.38 -1.79
CA LYS A 11 17.92 13.63 -2.45
C LYS A 11 17.99 12.18 -2.03
N PHE A 12 17.75 11.29 -3.00
CA PHE A 12 18.15 9.89 -2.97
C PHE A 12 19.36 9.69 -3.91
N ALA A 13 20.15 8.67 -3.67
CA ALA A 13 21.28 8.32 -4.53
C ALA A 13 21.56 6.83 -4.51
N LEU A 14 21.98 6.29 -5.65
CA LEU A 14 22.49 4.92 -5.76
C LEU A 14 23.94 4.89 -5.22
N VAL A 15 24.17 4.11 -4.18
CA VAL A 15 25.47 4.00 -3.50
C VAL A 15 25.86 2.54 -3.29
N GLU A 16 27.14 2.30 -3.04
CA GLU A 16 27.63 1.00 -2.58
C GLU A 16 27.54 0.91 -1.06
N LYS A 17 26.92 -0.17 -0.57
CA LYS A 17 26.83 -0.53 0.86
C LYS A 17 27.40 -1.94 1.10
N PRO A 18 27.84 -2.26 2.31
CA PRO A 18 28.12 -3.66 2.67
C PRO A 18 26.85 -4.51 2.63
N LYS A 19 26.98 -5.80 2.33
CA LYS A 19 25.89 -6.76 2.46
C LYS A 19 25.45 -6.80 3.94
N PRO A 20 24.14 -6.77 4.25
CA PRO A 20 23.66 -6.83 5.63
C PRO A 20 23.97 -8.20 6.25
N THR A 21 24.07 -8.21 7.58
CA THR A 21 24.24 -9.42 8.39
C THR A 21 23.12 -9.54 9.40
N LEU A 22 22.88 -10.74 9.93
CA LEU A 22 21.95 -10.95 11.03
C LEU A 22 22.42 -10.15 12.26
N MET A 23 21.52 -9.42 12.88
CA MET A 23 21.79 -8.64 14.11
C MET A 23 21.10 -9.26 15.34
N GLU A 24 19.97 -9.92 15.11
CA GLU A 24 19.17 -10.57 16.16
C GLU A 24 18.81 -12.00 15.72
N PRO A 25 18.54 -12.92 16.66
CA PRO A 25 18.15 -14.29 16.31
C PRO A 25 16.84 -14.40 15.52
N THR A 26 16.02 -13.36 15.53
CA THR A 26 14.74 -13.27 14.81
C THR A 26 14.84 -12.67 13.40
N ASP A 27 16.06 -12.32 12.96
CA ASP A 27 16.28 -11.70 11.66
C ASP A 27 16.37 -12.73 10.52
N ALA A 28 16.09 -12.30 9.31
CA ALA A 28 16.47 -12.98 8.08
C ALA A 28 17.19 -12.03 7.12
N ILE A 29 18.05 -12.57 6.27
CA ILE A 29 18.61 -11.88 5.10
C ILE A 29 17.88 -12.38 3.87
N VAL A 30 17.32 -11.46 3.12
CA VAL A 30 16.63 -11.75 1.85
C VAL A 30 17.45 -11.16 0.69
N ARG A 31 17.77 -12.00 -0.29
CA ARG A 31 18.26 -11.55 -1.59
C ARG A 31 17.06 -11.07 -2.39
N VAL A 32 16.99 -9.79 -2.64
CA VAL A 32 15.89 -9.16 -3.37
C VAL A 32 15.95 -9.58 -4.83
N THR A 33 14.84 -10.11 -5.35
CA THR A 33 14.68 -10.44 -6.78
C THR A 33 13.91 -9.36 -7.52
N MET A 34 13.01 -8.66 -6.82
CA MET A 34 12.26 -7.55 -7.36
C MET A 34 11.81 -6.63 -6.23
N SER A 35 11.88 -5.33 -6.44
CA SER A 35 11.30 -4.31 -5.57
C SER A 35 10.42 -3.35 -6.36
N SER A 36 9.67 -2.47 -5.67
CA SER A 36 8.80 -1.49 -6.33
C SER A 36 8.97 -0.10 -5.71
N ILE A 37 8.54 0.92 -6.45
CA ILE A 37 8.49 2.30 -5.97
C ILE A 37 7.08 2.59 -5.44
N CYS A 38 7.00 3.12 -4.22
CA CYS A 38 5.77 3.57 -3.60
C CYS A 38 5.72 5.10 -3.47
N THR A 39 4.52 5.66 -3.43
CA THR A 39 4.33 7.09 -3.16
C THR A 39 4.89 7.48 -1.79
N SER A 40 4.90 6.57 -0.82
CA SER A 40 5.50 6.80 0.50
C SER A 40 7.01 7.04 0.43
N ASP A 41 7.72 6.47 -0.56
CA ASP A 41 9.13 6.79 -0.80
C ASP A 41 9.31 8.26 -1.23
N LEU A 42 8.37 8.80 -2.02
CA LEU A 42 8.37 10.22 -2.39
C LEU A 42 8.07 11.12 -1.19
N HIS A 43 7.17 10.71 -0.28
CA HIS A 43 6.95 11.42 0.99
C HIS A 43 8.21 11.47 1.85
N ILE A 44 9.01 10.38 1.89
CA ILE A 44 10.34 10.39 2.53
C ILE A 44 11.26 11.38 1.81
N LYS A 45 11.36 11.29 0.48
CA LYS A 45 12.20 12.19 -0.32
C LYS A 45 11.87 13.67 -0.06
N HIS A 46 10.59 14.01 0.00
CA HIS A 46 10.14 15.39 0.21
C HIS A 46 10.15 15.83 1.68
N GLY A 47 10.46 14.92 2.62
CA GLY A 47 10.57 15.23 4.05
C GLY A 47 9.23 15.31 4.78
N SER A 48 8.16 14.71 4.22
CA SER A 48 6.84 14.62 4.86
C SER A 48 6.74 13.47 5.87
N VAL A 49 7.78 12.64 6.00
CA VAL A 49 7.85 11.53 6.97
C VAL A 49 8.92 11.85 8.02
N PRO A 50 8.58 12.48 9.15
CA PRO A 50 9.56 12.96 10.15
C PRO A 50 10.40 11.86 10.79
N ARG A 51 9.91 10.61 10.78
CA ARG A 51 10.62 9.44 11.34
C ARG A 51 11.64 8.81 10.38
N ALA A 52 11.67 9.23 9.12
CA ALA A 52 12.64 8.72 8.15
C ALA A 52 14.06 9.13 8.51
N VAL A 53 15.00 8.20 8.42
CA VAL A 53 16.38 8.39 8.87
C VAL A 53 17.30 8.53 7.65
N PRO A 54 18.06 9.65 7.50
CA PRO A 54 19.07 9.75 6.47
C PRO A 54 20.13 8.63 6.56
N GLY A 55 20.60 8.17 5.41
CA GLY A 55 21.59 7.09 5.30
C GLY A 55 20.98 5.70 5.12
N ILE A 56 19.66 5.52 5.29
CA ILE A 56 19.00 4.23 5.06
C ILE A 56 18.80 3.97 3.56
N THR A 57 18.80 2.69 3.19
CA THR A 57 18.28 2.23 1.90
C THR A 57 16.76 2.38 1.89
N VAL A 58 16.19 2.98 0.85
CA VAL A 58 14.73 3.16 0.73
C VAL A 58 14.04 1.92 0.15
N GLY A 59 12.71 1.98 0.00
CA GLY A 59 11.88 0.91 -0.55
C GLY A 59 11.37 -0.06 0.53
N HIS A 60 10.08 -0.35 0.46
CA HIS A 60 9.38 -1.19 1.43
C HIS A 60 8.41 -2.19 0.75
N GLU A 61 8.42 -2.23 -0.57
CA GLU A 61 7.74 -3.24 -1.38
C GLU A 61 8.78 -4.10 -2.08
N MET A 62 8.83 -5.39 -1.77
CA MET A 62 9.82 -6.29 -2.34
C MET A 62 9.44 -7.75 -2.20
N VAL A 63 9.98 -8.55 -3.11
CA VAL A 63 10.02 -10.00 -3.06
C VAL A 63 11.46 -10.48 -3.21
N GLY A 64 11.74 -11.67 -2.76
CA GLY A 64 13.08 -12.22 -2.87
C GLY A 64 13.19 -13.67 -2.40
N VAL A 65 14.40 -14.11 -2.27
CA VAL A 65 14.76 -15.46 -1.78
C VAL A 65 15.49 -15.32 -0.46
N VAL A 66 15.05 -16.05 0.55
CA VAL A 66 15.71 -16.13 1.84
C VAL A 66 17.13 -16.68 1.66
N GLU A 67 18.12 -15.92 2.07
CA GLU A 67 19.54 -16.28 1.99
C GLU A 67 20.04 -16.90 3.30
N GLU A 68 19.68 -16.28 4.43
CA GLU A 68 20.12 -16.67 5.78
C GLU A 68 19.01 -16.34 6.78
N VAL A 69 18.92 -17.14 7.84
CA VAL A 69 17.96 -16.94 8.94
C VAL A 69 18.64 -17.03 10.29
N GLY A 70 18.16 -16.25 11.26
CA GLY A 70 18.57 -16.34 12.66
C GLY A 70 18.00 -17.59 13.35
N ALA A 71 18.56 -17.92 14.51
CA ALA A 71 18.25 -19.16 15.22
C ALA A 71 16.77 -19.30 15.66
N ASP A 72 16.06 -18.19 15.83
CA ASP A 72 14.66 -18.15 16.27
C ASP A 72 13.67 -18.04 15.11
N VAL A 73 14.15 -18.02 13.86
CA VAL A 73 13.30 -18.00 12.67
C VAL A 73 12.89 -19.44 12.33
N THR A 74 11.59 -19.69 12.34
CA THR A 74 10.99 -21.01 12.13
C THR A 74 9.98 -21.06 10.98
N HIS A 75 9.48 -19.91 10.55
CA HIS A 75 8.42 -19.81 9.52
C HIS A 75 8.98 -19.97 8.10
N VAL A 76 10.22 -19.53 7.87
CA VAL A 76 10.92 -19.61 6.58
C VAL A 76 12.31 -20.19 6.72
N LYS A 77 12.91 -20.66 5.63
CA LYS A 77 14.27 -21.21 5.57
C LYS A 77 15.01 -20.69 4.33
N PRO A 78 16.34 -20.79 4.31
CA PRO A 78 17.13 -20.48 3.10
C PRO A 78 16.60 -21.21 1.86
N GLY A 79 16.46 -20.46 0.76
CA GLY A 79 15.88 -20.92 -0.50
C GLY A 79 14.39 -20.68 -0.67
N ASP A 80 13.64 -20.36 0.39
CA ASP A 80 12.22 -20.01 0.25
C ASP A 80 12.06 -18.68 -0.47
N ARG A 81 11.09 -18.61 -1.42
CA ARG A 81 10.65 -17.37 -2.04
C ARG A 81 9.66 -16.66 -1.11
N VAL A 82 9.86 -15.37 -0.89
CA VAL A 82 9.07 -14.60 0.08
C VAL A 82 8.68 -13.23 -0.45
N THR A 83 7.49 -12.75 -0.07
CA THR A 83 7.18 -11.33 -0.03
C THR A 83 7.47 -10.79 1.36
N VAL A 84 7.98 -9.56 1.42
CA VAL A 84 8.34 -8.88 2.66
C VAL A 84 7.21 -7.93 3.04
N ASN A 85 6.72 -8.06 4.27
CA ASN A 85 5.69 -7.18 4.79
C ASN A 85 6.29 -5.80 5.07
N VAL A 86 5.61 -4.73 4.64
CA VAL A 86 6.00 -3.34 4.92
C VAL A 86 6.11 -3.09 6.43
N GLU A 87 5.27 -3.75 7.19
CA GLU A 87 5.27 -3.70 8.64
C GLU A 87 5.84 -4.98 9.21
N THR A 88 6.97 -4.86 9.87
CA THR A 88 7.49 -5.92 10.71
C THR A 88 6.89 -5.81 12.11
N PHE A 89 6.61 -6.94 12.77
CA PHE A 89 5.94 -6.92 14.08
C PHE A 89 6.28 -8.14 14.93
N CYS A 90 6.19 -8.00 16.26
CA CYS A 90 6.64 -9.05 17.16
C CYS A 90 5.64 -10.22 17.34
N GLY A 91 4.36 -10.03 17.01
CA GLY A 91 3.31 -11.03 17.23
C GLY A 91 2.83 -11.18 18.68
N GLU A 92 3.50 -10.58 19.68
CA GLU A 92 3.28 -10.87 21.11
C GLU A 92 2.72 -9.70 21.92
N CYS A 93 2.96 -8.45 21.51
CA CYS A 93 2.47 -7.28 22.23
C CYS A 93 0.94 -7.14 22.13
N PHE A 94 0.38 -6.27 22.95
CA PHE A 94 -1.06 -6.00 22.96
C PHE A 94 -1.59 -5.68 21.55
N PHE A 95 -0.91 -4.81 20.82
CA PHE A 95 -1.35 -4.39 19.49
C PHE A 95 -1.33 -5.53 18.49
N CYS A 96 -0.25 -6.31 18.44
CA CYS A 96 -0.13 -7.45 17.53
C CYS A 96 -1.21 -8.51 17.79
N LYS A 97 -1.48 -8.84 19.06
CA LYS A 97 -2.51 -9.84 19.44
C LYS A 97 -3.93 -9.41 19.09
N ASN A 98 -4.15 -8.11 18.85
CA ASN A 98 -5.44 -7.56 18.43
C ASN A 98 -5.49 -7.20 16.94
N GLY A 99 -4.47 -7.55 16.14
CA GLY A 99 -4.42 -7.26 14.70
C GLY A 99 -4.05 -5.81 14.36
N TYR A 100 -3.52 -5.04 15.30
CA TYR A 100 -3.08 -3.64 15.12
C TYR A 100 -1.57 -3.59 14.96
N VAL A 101 -1.04 -4.34 13.99
CA VAL A 101 0.40 -4.60 13.85
C VAL A 101 1.23 -3.35 13.52
N ASN A 102 0.62 -2.36 12.85
CA ASN A 102 1.25 -1.06 12.62
C ASN A 102 1.68 -0.36 13.92
N ASN A 103 1.01 -0.63 15.01
CA ASN A 103 1.29 -0.06 16.34
C ASN A 103 2.15 -0.99 17.22
N CYS A 104 2.85 -1.97 16.65
CA CYS A 104 3.74 -2.86 17.38
C CYS A 104 4.75 -2.06 18.23
N THR A 105 4.92 -2.49 19.48
CA THR A 105 5.81 -1.79 20.44
C THR A 105 7.28 -2.21 20.36
N ASP A 106 7.62 -3.17 19.50
CA ASP A 106 9.03 -3.52 19.26
C ASP A 106 9.76 -2.35 18.57
N LYS A 107 11.06 -2.20 18.83
CA LYS A 107 11.92 -1.16 18.22
C LYS A 107 11.92 -1.19 16.69
N ASN A 108 11.74 -2.37 16.11
CA ASN A 108 11.65 -2.60 14.68
C ASN A 108 10.20 -2.79 14.21
N GLY A 109 9.20 -2.57 15.09
CA GLY A 109 7.78 -2.77 14.79
C GLY A 109 7.17 -1.67 13.92
N GLY A 110 6.09 -2.00 13.21
CA GLY A 110 5.41 -1.11 12.26
C GLY A 110 6.25 -0.83 11.02
N TRP A 111 5.98 0.26 10.31
CA TRP A 111 6.78 0.64 9.13
C TRP A 111 8.20 1.04 9.51
N ALA A 112 9.11 0.05 9.52
CA ALA A 112 10.53 0.22 9.81
C ALA A 112 11.37 0.17 8.54
N LEU A 113 11.17 -0.85 7.69
CA LEU A 113 11.90 -1.06 6.44
C LEU A 113 11.72 0.11 5.48
N GLY A 114 12.82 0.60 4.91
CA GLY A 114 12.83 1.73 3.97
C GLY A 114 12.46 3.09 4.60
N CYS A 115 12.31 3.15 5.93
CA CYS A 115 11.95 4.37 6.66
C CYS A 115 12.90 4.64 7.84
N ARG A 116 13.03 3.70 8.79
CA ARG A 116 13.88 3.82 9.98
C ARG A 116 15.11 2.92 9.92
N ILE A 117 15.04 1.85 9.13
CA ILE A 117 16.12 0.91 8.84
C ILE A 117 16.18 0.67 7.34
N ASP A 118 17.28 0.06 6.86
CA ASP A 118 17.46 -0.25 5.44
C ASP A 118 16.27 -1.05 4.87
N GLY A 119 15.80 -0.64 3.69
CA GLY A 119 14.73 -1.24 2.92
C GLY A 119 15.21 -2.05 1.73
N GLY A 120 14.32 -2.27 0.75
CA GLY A 120 14.47 -3.27 -0.30
C GLY A 120 14.87 -2.77 -1.69
N GLN A 121 15.12 -1.48 -1.90
CA GLN A 121 15.66 -1.01 -3.18
C GLN A 121 17.18 -1.21 -3.21
N THR A 122 17.58 -2.48 -3.17
CA THR A 122 18.95 -2.99 -3.02
C THR A 122 19.00 -4.46 -3.43
N GLU A 123 20.21 -5.04 -3.50
CA GLU A 123 20.40 -6.47 -3.79
C GLU A 123 20.08 -7.38 -2.59
N TYR A 124 20.29 -6.93 -1.33
CA TYR A 124 20.03 -7.70 -0.11
C TYR A 124 19.45 -6.80 0.98
N VAL A 125 18.48 -7.31 1.71
CA VAL A 125 17.86 -6.63 2.85
C VAL A 125 17.84 -7.52 4.09
N ARG A 126 18.07 -6.93 5.27
CA ARG A 126 17.82 -7.57 6.55
C ARG A 126 16.39 -7.29 6.98
N VAL A 127 15.62 -8.34 7.17
CA VAL A 127 14.24 -8.28 7.66
C VAL A 127 14.22 -8.69 9.12
N PRO A 128 13.93 -7.77 10.05
CA PRO A 128 13.78 -8.09 11.47
C PRO A 128 12.44 -8.78 11.72
N LEU A 129 12.32 -9.51 12.84
CA LEU A 129 11.07 -10.19 13.22
C LEU A 129 10.53 -11.07 12.09
N ALA A 130 11.42 -11.81 11.42
CA ALA A 130 11.19 -12.48 10.15
C ALA A 130 10.04 -13.49 10.17
N ASN A 131 9.72 -14.09 11.33
CA ASN A 131 8.56 -14.98 11.45
C ASN A 131 7.22 -14.29 11.13
N GLN A 132 7.16 -12.97 11.27
CA GLN A 132 5.98 -12.14 10.98
C GLN A 132 6.19 -11.23 9.76
N GLY A 133 7.46 -10.87 9.51
CA GLY A 133 7.83 -9.95 8.42
C GLY A 133 7.92 -10.61 7.05
N LEU A 134 7.92 -11.95 6.97
CA LEU A 134 8.08 -12.71 5.73
C LEU A 134 6.88 -13.64 5.50
N ASN A 135 6.36 -13.65 4.28
CA ASN A 135 5.31 -14.58 3.85
C ASN A 135 5.81 -15.38 2.65
N ARG A 136 5.71 -16.72 2.71
CA ARG A 136 6.14 -17.60 1.63
C ARG A 136 5.25 -17.42 0.42
N ILE A 137 5.87 -17.24 -0.75
CA ILE A 137 5.17 -17.18 -2.03
C ILE A 137 4.90 -18.62 -2.48
N PRO A 138 3.64 -19.00 -2.76
CA PRO A 138 3.32 -20.29 -3.34
C PRO A 138 4.07 -20.53 -4.67
N ASP A 139 4.43 -21.77 -4.99
CA ASP A 139 5.18 -22.11 -6.22
C ASP A 139 4.42 -21.72 -7.49
N SER A 140 3.10 -21.71 -7.44
CA SER A 140 2.19 -21.30 -8.52
C SER A 140 2.12 -19.79 -8.75
N VAL A 141 2.59 -18.98 -7.79
CA VAL A 141 2.55 -17.50 -7.81
C VAL A 141 3.92 -16.97 -8.25
N SER A 142 3.97 -16.11 -9.26
CA SER A 142 5.21 -15.47 -9.69
C SER A 142 5.63 -14.33 -8.75
N ASP A 143 6.89 -13.91 -8.84
CA ASP A 143 7.39 -12.73 -8.09
C ASP A 143 6.63 -11.47 -8.46
N GLU A 144 6.25 -11.27 -9.72
CA GLU A 144 5.43 -10.12 -10.15
C GLU A 144 4.04 -10.11 -9.50
N HIS A 145 3.36 -11.25 -9.41
CA HIS A 145 2.07 -11.34 -8.74
C HIS A 145 2.18 -11.05 -7.23
N ALA A 146 3.29 -11.46 -6.61
CA ALA A 146 3.52 -11.28 -5.18
C ALA A 146 4.12 -9.91 -4.78
N LEU A 147 4.68 -9.16 -5.76
CA LEU A 147 5.45 -7.93 -5.49
C LEU A 147 4.69 -6.90 -4.65
N LEU A 148 3.42 -6.73 -4.92
CA LEU A 148 2.60 -5.68 -4.29
C LEU A 148 1.89 -6.14 -3.01
N VAL A 149 2.02 -7.43 -2.64
CA VAL A 149 1.32 -8.03 -1.49
C VAL A 149 1.75 -7.41 -0.17
N GLY A 150 3.06 -7.18 0.01
CA GLY A 150 3.63 -6.75 1.28
C GLY A 150 3.22 -5.34 1.73
N ASP A 151 2.72 -4.48 0.82
CA ASP A 151 2.32 -3.11 1.14
C ASP A 151 1.02 -2.71 0.45
N VAL A 152 1.08 -2.28 -0.82
CA VAL A 152 -0.04 -1.56 -1.43
C VAL A 152 -1.29 -2.43 -1.60
N LEU A 153 -1.13 -3.73 -1.87
CA LEU A 153 -2.27 -4.65 -1.94
C LEU A 153 -2.80 -4.99 -0.54
N ALA A 154 -1.92 -5.24 0.45
CA ALA A 154 -2.32 -5.39 1.85
C ALA A 154 -3.05 -4.13 2.36
N THR A 155 -2.59 -2.93 1.95
CA THR A 155 -3.26 -1.66 2.26
C THR A 155 -4.67 -1.61 1.68
N GLY A 156 -4.85 -2.01 0.42
CA GLY A 156 -6.18 -2.10 -0.20
C GLY A 156 -7.09 -3.12 0.48
N PHE A 157 -6.54 -4.27 0.85
CA PHE A 157 -7.27 -5.32 1.55
C PHE A 157 -7.71 -4.87 2.96
N TRP A 158 -6.81 -4.30 3.73
CA TRP A 158 -7.09 -3.70 5.02
C TRP A 158 -8.16 -2.60 4.92
N ALA A 159 -8.03 -1.68 3.93
CA ALA A 159 -9.01 -0.61 3.71
C ALA A 159 -10.42 -1.14 3.44
N ALA A 160 -10.55 -2.15 2.57
CA ALA A 160 -11.82 -2.79 2.27
C ALA A 160 -12.40 -3.51 3.50
N ARG A 161 -11.54 -4.18 4.30
CA ARG A 161 -11.93 -4.89 5.53
C ARG A 161 -12.48 -3.92 6.58
N ILE A 162 -11.73 -2.86 6.92
CA ILE A 162 -12.15 -1.90 7.95
C ILE A 162 -13.35 -1.04 7.53
N SER A 163 -13.61 -0.93 6.21
CA SER A 163 -14.79 -0.23 5.69
C SER A 163 -16.09 -1.02 5.88
N GLU A 164 -16.01 -2.29 6.31
CA GLU A 164 -17.19 -3.14 6.58
C GLU A 164 -18.14 -3.21 5.36
N ILE A 165 -17.56 -3.38 4.18
CA ILE A 165 -18.32 -3.42 2.92
C ILE A 165 -19.18 -4.67 2.85
N THR A 166 -20.44 -4.49 2.46
CA THR A 166 -21.42 -5.56 2.22
C THR A 166 -21.94 -5.54 0.78
N GLU A 167 -22.64 -6.59 0.37
CA GLU A 167 -23.27 -6.71 -0.95
C GLU A 167 -24.39 -5.67 -1.20
N GLU A 168 -24.92 -5.06 -0.16
CA GLU A 168 -25.97 -4.04 -0.27
C GLU A 168 -25.41 -2.62 -0.45
N ASP A 169 -24.10 -2.43 -0.26
CA ASP A 169 -23.51 -1.11 -0.22
C ASP A 169 -23.24 -0.53 -1.63
N THR A 170 -23.42 0.78 -1.74
CA THR A 170 -22.76 1.58 -2.78
C THR A 170 -21.44 2.11 -2.22
N VAL A 171 -20.34 1.75 -2.85
CA VAL A 171 -18.98 2.11 -2.45
C VAL A 171 -18.45 3.21 -3.38
N LEU A 172 -17.92 4.29 -2.79
CA LEU A 172 -17.16 5.31 -3.50
C LEU A 172 -15.69 5.20 -3.15
N ILE A 173 -14.83 5.08 -4.17
CA ILE A 173 -13.36 5.14 -4.02
C ILE A 173 -12.88 6.44 -4.65
N ILE A 174 -12.18 7.28 -3.88
CA ILE A 174 -11.62 8.55 -4.36
C ILE A 174 -10.13 8.38 -4.60
N GLY A 175 -9.75 8.37 -5.87
CA GLY A 175 -8.40 8.14 -6.37
C GLY A 175 -8.24 6.75 -7.01
N ALA A 176 -7.64 6.71 -8.21
CA ALA A 176 -7.24 5.51 -8.93
C ALA A 176 -5.72 5.49 -9.16
N GLY A 177 -4.94 5.89 -8.15
CA GLY A 177 -3.53 5.60 -8.06
C GLY A 177 -3.29 4.13 -7.71
N PRO A 178 -2.04 3.68 -7.55
CA PRO A 178 -1.74 2.29 -7.21
C PRO A 178 -2.54 1.76 -6.02
N THR A 179 -2.58 2.52 -4.91
CA THR A 179 -3.36 2.18 -3.72
C THR A 179 -4.86 2.13 -4.01
N GLY A 180 -5.37 3.10 -4.81
CA GLY A 180 -6.78 3.14 -5.18
C GLY A 180 -7.21 1.95 -6.02
N ILE A 181 -6.37 1.51 -6.98
CA ILE A 181 -6.65 0.32 -7.78
C ILE A 181 -6.58 -0.95 -6.93
N CYS A 182 -5.58 -1.10 -6.04
CA CYS A 182 -5.52 -2.21 -5.10
C CYS A 182 -6.74 -2.21 -4.15
N THR A 183 -7.18 -1.04 -3.69
CA THR A 183 -8.42 -0.90 -2.91
C THR A 183 -9.64 -1.33 -3.71
N LEU A 184 -9.70 -0.98 -5.00
CA LEU A 184 -10.78 -1.44 -5.90
C LEU A 184 -10.77 -2.96 -6.05
N LEU A 185 -9.61 -3.57 -6.35
CA LEU A 185 -9.48 -5.04 -6.44
C LEU A 185 -10.04 -5.73 -5.19
N CYS A 186 -9.67 -5.25 -4.00
CA CYS A 186 -10.12 -5.81 -2.73
C CYS A 186 -11.60 -5.50 -2.42
N THR A 187 -12.10 -4.33 -2.83
CA THR A 187 -13.51 -3.96 -2.73
C THR A 187 -14.38 -4.90 -3.57
N MET A 188 -13.95 -5.21 -4.79
CA MET A 188 -14.71 -6.10 -5.68
C MET A 188 -14.83 -7.54 -5.16
N LEU A 189 -13.92 -8.00 -4.29
CA LEU A 189 -14.07 -9.27 -3.59
C LEU A 189 -15.31 -9.32 -2.66
N LYS A 190 -15.79 -8.16 -2.19
CA LYS A 190 -16.98 -8.04 -1.34
C LYS A 190 -18.28 -7.97 -2.14
N GLN A 191 -18.21 -7.91 -3.46
CA GLN A 191 -19.37 -7.87 -4.37
C GLN A 191 -20.39 -6.78 -4.02
N PRO A 192 -19.99 -5.51 -3.80
CA PRO A 192 -20.93 -4.47 -3.43
C PRO A 192 -21.98 -4.25 -4.53
N LYS A 193 -23.17 -3.79 -4.13
CA LYS A 193 -24.27 -3.47 -5.05
C LYS A 193 -23.83 -2.53 -6.18
N ARG A 194 -22.95 -1.58 -5.86
CA ARG A 194 -22.40 -0.61 -6.82
C ARG A 194 -21.04 -0.10 -6.36
N THR A 195 -20.14 0.05 -7.32
CA THR A 195 -18.84 0.70 -7.09
C THR A 195 -18.70 1.91 -8.00
N ILE A 196 -18.31 3.04 -7.40
CA ILE A 196 -18.02 4.31 -8.08
C ILE A 196 -16.56 4.65 -7.83
N VAL A 197 -15.79 4.99 -8.87
CA VAL A 197 -14.42 5.47 -8.74
C VAL A 197 -14.34 6.91 -9.24
N CYS A 198 -13.87 7.80 -8.36
CA CYS A 198 -13.60 9.20 -8.66
C CYS A 198 -12.12 9.39 -8.96
N GLU A 199 -11.77 9.72 -10.18
CA GLU A 199 -10.37 9.93 -10.62
C GLU A 199 -10.30 11.05 -11.66
N ARG A 200 -9.34 11.96 -11.49
CA ARG A 200 -9.14 13.09 -12.40
C ARG A 200 -8.47 12.71 -13.73
N SER A 201 -7.55 11.73 -13.71
CA SER A 201 -6.83 11.28 -14.89
C SER A 201 -7.72 10.43 -15.79
N GLU A 202 -7.93 10.89 -17.03
CA GLU A 202 -8.69 10.12 -18.04
C GLU A 202 -8.03 8.77 -18.34
N GLU A 203 -6.70 8.73 -18.40
CA GLU A 203 -5.94 7.52 -18.64
C GLU A 203 -6.17 6.46 -17.54
N ARG A 204 -6.16 6.88 -16.25
CA ARG A 204 -6.45 5.99 -15.14
C ARG A 204 -7.90 5.55 -15.09
N ARG A 205 -8.85 6.43 -15.47
CA ARG A 205 -10.26 6.02 -15.60
C ARG A 205 -10.41 4.94 -16.68
N ARG A 206 -9.74 5.08 -17.84
CA ARG A 206 -9.74 4.02 -18.87
C ARG A 206 -9.17 2.72 -18.34
N PHE A 207 -8.05 2.76 -17.64
CA PHE A 207 -7.46 1.58 -17.04
C PHE A 207 -8.42 0.89 -16.06
N VAL A 208 -9.10 1.64 -15.19
CA VAL A 208 -10.14 1.07 -14.30
C VAL A 208 -11.28 0.44 -15.10
N GLN A 209 -11.72 1.10 -16.18
CA GLN A 209 -12.81 0.59 -17.03
C GLN A 209 -12.43 -0.70 -17.78
N GLU A 210 -11.15 -0.85 -18.13
CA GLU A 210 -10.63 -2.09 -18.74
C GLU A 210 -10.60 -3.24 -17.74
N LEU A 211 -10.22 -2.97 -16.48
CA LEU A 211 -10.23 -3.97 -15.41
C LEU A 211 -11.65 -4.37 -14.98
N TYR A 212 -12.54 -3.39 -14.85
CA TYR A 212 -13.90 -3.57 -14.35
C TYR A 212 -14.90 -2.73 -15.17
N PRO A 213 -15.44 -3.29 -16.26
CA PRO A 213 -16.38 -2.57 -17.15
C PRO A 213 -17.64 -2.05 -16.46
N ASP A 214 -18.09 -2.68 -15.38
CA ASP A 214 -19.32 -2.32 -14.65
C ASP A 214 -19.10 -1.26 -13.56
N VAL A 215 -17.84 -0.86 -13.29
CA VAL A 215 -17.53 0.22 -12.34
C VAL A 215 -17.92 1.56 -12.93
N LEU A 216 -18.63 2.35 -12.15
CA LEU A 216 -19.00 3.70 -12.54
C LEU A 216 -17.84 4.67 -12.30
N LEU A 217 -17.59 5.55 -13.27
CA LEU A 217 -16.47 6.50 -13.23
C LEU A 217 -16.96 7.93 -13.19
N THR A 218 -16.28 8.76 -12.41
CA THR A 218 -16.56 10.20 -12.33
C THR A 218 -15.26 10.99 -12.12
N THR A 219 -15.33 12.31 -12.32
CA THR A 219 -14.24 13.24 -12.00
C THR A 219 -14.49 13.92 -10.64
N PRO A 220 -13.49 14.52 -9.99
CA PRO A 220 -13.69 15.23 -8.73
C PRO A 220 -14.73 16.35 -8.81
N GLU A 221 -14.81 17.05 -9.94
CA GLU A 221 -15.71 18.18 -10.17
C GLU A 221 -17.18 17.74 -10.22
N GLU A 222 -17.44 16.56 -10.78
CA GLU A 222 -18.79 16.00 -10.95
C GLU A 222 -19.18 15.01 -9.85
N CYS A 223 -18.21 14.56 -9.03
CA CYS A 223 -18.35 13.42 -8.14
C CYS A 223 -19.57 13.51 -7.23
N LYS A 224 -19.79 14.65 -6.57
CA LYS A 224 -20.88 14.83 -5.62
C LYS A 224 -22.25 14.66 -6.29
N GLU A 225 -22.46 15.33 -7.41
CA GLU A 225 -23.73 15.23 -8.16
C GLU A 225 -23.91 13.82 -8.72
N PHE A 226 -22.84 13.25 -9.29
CA PHE A 226 -22.84 11.90 -9.82
C PHE A 226 -23.21 10.85 -8.77
N VAL A 227 -22.61 10.94 -7.56
CA VAL A 227 -22.92 10.03 -6.46
C VAL A 227 -24.39 10.18 -6.03
N LEU A 228 -24.91 11.39 -5.91
CA LEU A 228 -26.33 11.64 -5.58
C LEU A 228 -27.29 11.01 -6.59
N GLN A 229 -26.96 11.04 -7.88
CA GLN A 229 -27.78 10.44 -8.94
C GLN A 229 -27.73 8.91 -8.95
N HIS A 230 -26.66 8.32 -8.43
CA HIS A 230 -26.43 6.88 -8.48
C HIS A 230 -26.55 6.19 -7.10
N THR A 231 -27.11 6.87 -6.10
CA THR A 231 -27.30 6.33 -4.75
C THR A 231 -28.74 6.49 -4.27
N ASP A 232 -29.20 5.58 -3.41
CA ASP A 232 -30.60 5.52 -2.98
C ASP A 232 -30.89 6.46 -1.79
N TYR A 233 -29.84 6.82 -1.00
CA TYR A 233 -30.00 7.49 0.29
C TYR A 233 -29.19 8.79 0.44
N GLY A 234 -28.96 9.49 -0.69
CA GLY A 234 -28.32 10.80 -0.68
C GLY A 234 -26.81 10.76 -0.45
N GLY A 235 -26.14 9.71 -0.89
CA GLY A 235 -24.70 9.52 -0.84
C GLY A 235 -24.28 8.05 -0.78
N ALA A 236 -23.00 7.79 -0.84
CA ALA A 236 -22.45 6.44 -0.77
C ALA A 236 -22.48 5.87 0.66
N ASP A 237 -22.66 4.56 0.78
CA ASP A 237 -22.68 3.82 2.05
C ASP A 237 -21.29 3.71 2.66
N ARG A 238 -20.29 3.52 1.80
CA ARG A 238 -18.88 3.42 2.15
C ARG A 238 -18.08 4.33 1.24
N VAL A 239 -17.24 5.16 1.83
CA VAL A 239 -16.35 6.04 1.08
C VAL A 239 -14.91 5.76 1.49
N LEU A 240 -14.06 5.38 0.51
CA LEU A 240 -12.64 5.14 0.72
C LEU A 240 -11.84 6.26 0.05
N GLU A 241 -11.19 7.08 0.87
CA GLU A 241 -10.33 8.16 0.41
C GLU A 241 -8.88 7.65 0.33
N VAL A 242 -8.37 7.55 -0.90
CA VAL A 242 -7.04 6.97 -1.20
C VAL A 242 -6.18 7.87 -2.08
N ALA A 243 -6.57 9.12 -2.28
CA ALA A 243 -5.88 10.09 -3.13
C ALA A 243 -4.96 11.04 -2.37
N GLY A 244 -5.34 11.48 -1.17
CA GLY A 244 -4.57 12.38 -0.32
C GLY A 244 -4.37 13.79 -0.89
N ALA A 245 -5.22 14.25 -1.81
CA ALA A 245 -5.16 15.61 -2.34
C ALA A 245 -5.91 16.59 -1.42
N GLU A 246 -5.66 17.90 -1.59
CA GLU A 246 -6.12 18.95 -0.69
C GLU A 246 -7.62 18.90 -0.36
N ASP A 247 -8.46 18.65 -1.38
CA ASP A 247 -9.92 18.67 -1.24
C ASP A 247 -10.56 17.28 -1.10
N THR A 248 -9.80 16.18 -1.17
CA THR A 248 -10.37 14.83 -1.27
C THR A 248 -10.99 14.34 0.03
N PHE A 249 -10.47 14.77 1.19
CA PHE A 249 -11.11 14.49 2.48
C PHE A 249 -12.49 15.15 2.58
N ARG A 250 -12.59 16.42 2.14
CA ARG A 250 -13.87 17.13 2.10
C ARG A 250 -14.85 16.44 1.15
N LEU A 251 -14.40 16.11 -0.05
CA LEU A 251 -15.21 15.38 -1.03
C LEU A 251 -15.72 14.06 -0.45
N ALA A 252 -14.88 13.33 0.28
CA ALA A 252 -15.23 12.05 0.86
C ALA A 252 -16.44 12.14 1.82
N TRP A 253 -16.39 13.05 2.80
CA TRP A 253 -17.49 13.17 3.74
C TRP A 253 -18.73 13.87 3.14
N GLU A 254 -18.57 14.74 2.14
CA GLU A 254 -19.70 15.32 1.41
C GLU A 254 -20.48 14.29 0.60
N CYS A 255 -19.77 13.33 -0.04
CA CYS A 255 -20.37 12.27 -0.84
C CYS A 255 -20.92 11.11 0.01
N ALA A 256 -20.61 11.05 1.30
CA ALA A 256 -21.12 10.04 2.21
C ALA A 256 -22.57 10.31 2.60
N ARG A 257 -23.45 9.28 2.57
CA ARG A 257 -24.80 9.40 3.12
C ARG A 257 -24.80 9.53 4.65
N PRO A 258 -25.91 9.93 5.29
CA PRO A 258 -26.01 9.79 6.75
C PRO A 258 -25.74 8.36 7.23
N ASN A 259 -25.03 8.23 8.37
CA ASN A 259 -24.57 6.97 8.96
C ASN A 259 -23.62 6.14 8.07
N ALA A 260 -22.94 6.73 7.12
CA ALA A 260 -21.92 6.07 6.32
C ALA A 260 -20.60 5.90 7.09
N ILE A 261 -19.75 5.00 6.57
CA ILE A 261 -18.35 4.87 6.98
C ILE A 261 -17.49 5.58 5.95
N VAL A 262 -16.62 6.49 6.42
CA VAL A 262 -15.60 7.16 5.62
C VAL A 262 -14.23 6.65 6.08
N THR A 263 -13.55 5.91 5.21
CA THR A 263 -12.22 5.35 5.46
C THR A 263 -11.17 6.20 4.76
N VAL A 264 -10.27 6.81 5.54
CA VAL A 264 -9.19 7.64 5.03
C VAL A 264 -7.89 6.84 5.09
N VAL A 265 -7.39 6.46 3.93
CA VAL A 265 -6.19 5.61 3.75
C VAL A 265 -4.98 6.44 3.34
N ALA A 266 -5.22 7.50 2.57
CA ALA A 266 -4.15 8.31 2.03
C ALA A 266 -3.37 9.09 3.11
N LEU A 267 -2.07 9.28 2.85
CA LEU A 267 -1.24 10.22 3.62
C LEU A 267 -1.47 11.65 3.11
N TYR A 268 -1.68 12.57 4.04
CA TYR A 268 -1.82 14.00 3.77
C TYR A 268 -0.58 14.76 4.22
N ASP A 269 -0.09 15.66 3.38
CA ASP A 269 1.03 16.56 3.70
C ASP A 269 0.59 17.75 4.57
N GLN A 270 -0.71 18.07 4.59
CA GLN A 270 -1.28 19.19 5.31
C GLN A 270 -2.44 18.75 6.23
N PRO A 271 -2.65 19.43 7.35
CA PRO A 271 -3.80 19.18 8.22
C PRO A 271 -5.13 19.28 7.48
N GLN A 272 -6.03 18.31 7.74
CA GLN A 272 -7.38 18.30 7.19
C GLN A 272 -8.38 18.80 8.24
N ILE A 273 -9.40 19.54 7.78
CA ILE A 273 -10.42 20.12 8.67
C ILE A 273 -11.62 19.19 8.74
N LEU A 274 -12.06 18.88 9.95
CA LEU A 274 -13.34 18.23 10.24
C LEU A 274 -14.38 19.30 10.60
N PRO A 275 -15.23 19.77 9.65
CA PRO A 275 -16.15 20.88 9.88
C PRO A 275 -17.41 20.37 10.59
N LEU A 276 -17.35 20.17 11.91
CA LEU A 276 -18.44 19.58 12.69
C LEU A 276 -19.80 20.28 12.53
N PRO A 277 -19.90 21.62 12.38
CA PRO A 277 -21.20 22.27 12.10
C PRO A 277 -21.87 21.78 10.82
N ASP A 278 -21.08 21.56 9.75
CA ASP A 278 -21.59 21.15 8.44
C ASP A 278 -21.94 19.64 8.41
N MET A 279 -21.37 18.88 9.33
CA MET A 279 -21.57 17.43 9.44
C MET A 279 -22.62 17.06 10.47
N TYR A 280 -23.15 18.04 11.20
CA TYR A 280 -24.18 17.78 12.22
C TYR A 280 -25.40 17.07 11.62
N GLY A 281 -25.77 15.95 12.20
CA GLY A 281 -26.87 15.11 11.71
C GLY A 281 -26.50 14.08 10.65
N LYS A 282 -25.28 14.09 10.09
CA LYS A 282 -24.80 13.00 9.21
C LYS A 282 -24.42 11.73 9.98
N ASN A 283 -24.05 11.83 11.27
CA ASN A 283 -23.66 10.69 12.12
C ASN A 283 -22.62 9.78 11.46
N LEU A 284 -21.59 10.36 10.85
CA LEU A 284 -20.56 9.61 10.11
C LEU A 284 -19.62 8.86 11.07
N THR A 285 -19.16 7.71 10.63
CA THR A 285 -18.03 6.99 11.23
C THR A 285 -16.79 7.24 10.39
N PHE A 286 -15.72 7.77 11.00
CA PHE A 286 -14.42 7.90 10.36
C PHE A 286 -13.48 6.81 10.83
N LYS A 287 -12.80 6.16 9.87
CA LYS A 287 -11.72 5.21 10.11
C LYS A 287 -10.48 5.70 9.37
N THR A 288 -9.36 5.78 10.08
CA THR A 288 -8.10 6.25 9.49
C THR A 288 -6.92 5.55 10.15
N GLY A 289 -5.84 5.41 9.43
CA GLY A 289 -4.61 4.82 9.96
C GLY A 289 -3.66 4.38 8.85
N GLY A 290 -2.52 3.81 9.27
CA GLY A 290 -1.67 3.00 8.41
C GLY A 290 -2.21 1.58 8.32
N VAL A 291 -1.78 0.85 7.31
CA VAL A 291 -2.14 -0.55 7.15
C VAL A 291 -1.76 -1.38 8.38
N ASP A 292 -2.63 -2.29 8.78
CA ASP A 292 -2.25 -3.40 9.64
C ASP A 292 -1.99 -4.61 8.72
N GLY A 293 -0.74 -4.78 8.31
CA GLY A 293 -0.29 -5.73 7.28
C GLY A 293 -0.25 -7.19 7.75
N CYS A 294 -1.21 -7.63 8.56
CA CYS A 294 -1.30 -8.99 9.05
C CYS A 294 -1.96 -9.98 8.08
N ASP A 295 -2.52 -9.51 6.98
CA ASP A 295 -3.33 -10.31 6.05
C ASP A 295 -2.55 -10.78 4.79
N CYS A 296 -1.24 -10.61 4.74
CA CYS A 296 -0.45 -10.91 3.52
C CYS A 296 -0.57 -12.38 3.06
N GLU A 297 -0.68 -13.32 3.99
CA GLU A 297 -0.86 -14.74 3.66
C GLU A 297 -2.22 -14.98 2.99
N GLU A 298 -3.30 -14.39 3.52
CA GLU A 298 -4.64 -14.47 2.91
C GLU A 298 -4.64 -13.83 1.52
N VAL A 299 -3.98 -12.70 1.35
CA VAL A 299 -3.86 -12.00 0.05
C VAL A 299 -3.10 -12.85 -0.97
N LEU A 300 -2.02 -13.54 -0.56
CA LEU A 300 -1.30 -14.49 -1.42
C LEU A 300 -2.20 -15.66 -1.88
N HIS A 301 -3.03 -16.20 -0.98
CA HIS A 301 -4.01 -17.22 -1.36
C HIS A 301 -5.04 -16.72 -2.37
N LEU A 302 -5.53 -15.49 -2.23
CA LEU A 302 -6.46 -14.90 -3.20
C LEU A 302 -5.82 -14.75 -4.60
N ILE A 303 -4.52 -14.45 -4.65
CA ILE A 303 -3.77 -14.44 -5.91
C ILE A 303 -3.61 -15.86 -6.46
N GLU A 304 -3.25 -16.83 -5.62
CA GLU A 304 -3.11 -18.24 -6.02
C GLU A 304 -4.42 -18.83 -6.57
N GLU A 305 -5.56 -18.44 -5.99
CA GLU A 305 -6.90 -18.80 -6.49
C GLU A 305 -7.32 -18.05 -7.76
N GLY A 306 -6.51 -17.11 -8.25
CA GLY A 306 -6.83 -16.27 -9.41
C GLY A 306 -7.95 -15.26 -9.17
N ARG A 307 -8.23 -14.92 -7.93
CA ARG A 307 -9.27 -13.94 -7.53
C ARG A 307 -8.76 -12.50 -7.53
N ILE A 308 -7.45 -12.32 -7.45
CA ILE A 308 -6.76 -11.03 -7.58
C ILE A 308 -5.61 -11.21 -8.57
N ASP A 309 -5.49 -10.26 -9.50
CA ASP A 309 -4.34 -10.12 -10.39
C ASP A 309 -3.80 -8.69 -10.31
N THR A 310 -2.57 -8.53 -9.85
CA THR A 310 -1.89 -7.24 -9.72
C THR A 310 -0.90 -6.98 -10.85
N THR A 311 -0.66 -7.95 -11.73
CA THR A 311 0.33 -7.81 -12.81
C THR A 311 0.04 -6.67 -13.79
N PRO A 312 -1.24 -6.34 -14.11
CA PRO A 312 -1.53 -5.19 -14.97
C PRO A 312 -1.11 -3.84 -14.37
N LEU A 313 -0.91 -3.76 -13.04
CA LEU A 313 -0.46 -2.54 -12.37
C LEU A 313 1.03 -2.27 -12.60
N ILE A 314 1.84 -3.31 -12.92
CA ILE A 314 3.28 -3.18 -13.16
C ILE A 314 3.49 -2.70 -14.61
N THR A 315 3.41 -1.40 -14.81
CA THR A 315 3.48 -0.78 -16.12
C THR A 315 4.92 -0.60 -16.62
N HIS A 316 5.88 -0.48 -15.72
CA HIS A 316 7.29 -0.21 -16.05
C HIS A 316 8.23 -1.15 -15.31
N ARG A 317 9.37 -1.44 -15.93
CA ARG A 317 10.43 -2.30 -15.37
C ARG A 317 11.79 -1.67 -15.63
N PHE A 318 12.62 -1.60 -14.60
CA PHE A 318 13.98 -1.06 -14.66
C PHE A 318 14.95 -1.95 -13.87
N PRO A 319 16.19 -2.07 -14.32
CA PRO A 319 17.24 -2.63 -13.46
C PRO A 319 17.54 -1.66 -12.31
N LEU A 320 18.04 -2.19 -11.17
CA LEU A 320 18.42 -1.35 -10.03
C LEU A 320 19.40 -0.24 -10.39
N SER A 321 20.29 -0.48 -11.38
CA SER A 321 21.23 0.52 -11.87
C SER A 321 20.58 1.74 -12.53
N GLU A 322 19.33 1.64 -12.96
CA GLU A 322 18.56 2.71 -13.61
C GLU A 322 17.44 3.26 -12.71
N ILE A 323 17.48 3.00 -11.41
CA ILE A 323 16.43 3.36 -10.46
C ILE A 323 16.15 4.87 -10.42
N GLU A 324 17.14 5.72 -10.70
CA GLU A 324 16.94 7.17 -10.75
C GLU A 324 16.00 7.58 -11.89
N GLU A 325 16.09 6.93 -13.04
CA GLU A 325 15.14 7.13 -14.15
C GLU A 325 13.76 6.59 -13.83
N ALA A 326 13.69 5.43 -13.17
CA ALA A 326 12.44 4.86 -12.68
C ALA A 326 11.71 5.83 -11.73
N TYR A 327 12.44 6.45 -10.80
CA TYR A 327 11.88 7.50 -9.92
C TYR A 327 11.46 8.75 -10.69
N ARG A 328 12.23 9.18 -11.70
CA ARG A 328 11.84 10.32 -12.54
C ARG A 328 10.50 10.10 -13.23
N ILE A 329 10.30 8.91 -13.80
CA ILE A 329 9.04 8.53 -14.46
C ILE A 329 7.90 8.48 -13.44
N PHE A 330 8.11 7.80 -12.30
CA PHE A 330 7.10 7.60 -11.28
C PHE A 330 6.66 8.91 -10.60
N GLU A 331 7.63 9.74 -10.17
CA GLU A 331 7.39 11.02 -9.50
C GLU A 331 6.63 12.01 -10.39
N ASN A 332 7.00 12.08 -11.68
CA ASN A 332 6.38 13.00 -12.63
C ASN A 332 5.15 12.40 -13.35
N LYS A 333 4.73 11.17 -12.98
CA LYS A 333 3.56 10.49 -13.57
C LYS A 333 3.61 10.42 -15.09
N LEU A 334 4.79 10.10 -15.63
CA LEU A 334 5.02 10.01 -17.07
C LEU A 334 4.59 8.66 -17.62
N GLU A 335 4.32 8.60 -18.93
CA GLU A 335 4.14 7.38 -19.72
C GLU A 335 3.05 6.44 -19.16
N GLY A 336 2.02 7.00 -18.50
CA GLY A 336 0.94 6.18 -17.93
C GLY A 336 1.33 5.34 -16.72
N VAL A 337 2.42 5.70 -16.04
CA VAL A 337 2.94 4.89 -14.93
C VAL A 337 1.92 4.68 -13.81
N ILE A 338 1.77 3.41 -13.41
CA ILE A 338 1.01 3.00 -12.22
C ILE A 338 1.98 2.47 -11.18
N LYS A 339 2.67 1.36 -11.47
CA LYS A 339 3.71 0.80 -10.62
C LYS A 339 4.96 0.50 -11.44
N VAL A 340 6.10 0.61 -10.78
CA VAL A 340 7.42 0.32 -11.36
C VAL A 340 8.05 -0.83 -10.61
N ALA A 341 8.40 -1.90 -11.33
CA ALA A 341 9.23 -2.97 -10.80
C ALA A 341 10.70 -2.66 -11.03
N ILE A 342 11.53 -2.91 -10.02
CA ILE A 342 12.99 -2.77 -10.02
C ILE A 342 13.61 -4.16 -9.82
N ASN A 343 14.46 -4.60 -10.78
CA ASN A 343 15.09 -5.92 -10.81
C ASN A 343 16.58 -5.85 -10.49
#